data_5da30780da20978c7c5137f733951cd6
#
_entry.id   5da30780da20978c7c5137f733951cd6
#
_cell.length_a   1.000
_cell.length_b   1.000
_cell.length_c   1.000
_cell.angle_alpha   90.00
_cell.angle_beta   90.00
_cell.angle_gamma   90.00
#
_symmetry.space_group_name_H-M   'P 1'
#
loop_
_entity.id
_entity.type
_entity.pdbx_description
1 polymer ?
#
loop_
_entity_poly.entity_id
_entity_poly.type
_entity_poly.pdbx_seq_one_letter_code
_entity_poly.pdbx_strand_id
1 'polypeptide(L)'
;NVENALTKEQIRDFRRFIVEQRRDAPLFIIDTYWDDKGKALCPAATGMSHHISPSGAVEFCPPLQMARDFINGDASNLVELFRDSRFLADLRKMTAETSRGCILLEDPGKMWRFLEQQGAIDTTTRGTVREEYQKMNPVPGHDMEGEEIPEQNVFYRLLKKKYFFGFGAYG
;
A
#
# COMPACT_ATOMS: atom_id res chain seq x y z
N ASN A 1 -8.67 -11.94 7.34
CA ASN A 1 -9.83 -11.28 6.66
C ASN A 1 -9.71 -11.29 5.13
N VAL A 2 -8.86 -12.16 4.56
CA VAL A 2 -8.72 -12.33 3.10
C VAL A 2 -10.02 -12.84 2.47
N GLU A 3 -10.84 -13.54 3.24
CA GLU A 3 -12.17 -14.03 2.85
C GLU A 3 -13.14 -12.89 2.44
N ASN A 4 -12.86 -11.67 2.89
CA ASN A 4 -13.64 -10.48 2.56
C ASN A 4 -12.97 -9.60 1.48
N ALA A 5 -11.91 -10.09 0.84
CA ALA A 5 -11.29 -9.36 -0.28
C ALA A 5 -12.28 -9.27 -1.44
N LEU A 6 -12.34 -8.10 -2.06
CA LEU A 6 -13.20 -7.87 -3.22
C LEU A 6 -12.72 -8.70 -4.41
N THR A 7 -13.65 -9.17 -5.21
CA THR A 7 -13.34 -9.73 -6.53
C THR A 7 -12.88 -8.64 -7.50
N LYS A 8 -12.20 -8.99 -8.59
CA LYS A 8 -11.79 -8.02 -9.62
C LYS A 8 -12.98 -7.22 -10.18
N GLU A 9 -14.11 -7.86 -10.36
CA GLU A 9 -15.35 -7.21 -10.82
C GLU A 9 -15.84 -6.17 -9.80
N GLN A 10 -15.88 -6.53 -8.51
CA GLN A 10 -16.27 -5.60 -7.45
C GLN A 10 -15.30 -4.42 -7.32
N ILE A 11 -13.99 -4.65 -7.48
CA ILE A 11 -12.98 -3.59 -7.47
C ILE A 11 -13.20 -2.62 -8.64
N ARG A 12 -13.46 -3.15 -9.84
CA ARG A 12 -13.78 -2.35 -11.03
C ARG A 12 -15.04 -1.51 -10.85
N ASP A 13 -16.09 -2.10 -10.32
CA ASP A 13 -17.35 -1.42 -10.08
C ASP A 13 -17.19 -0.33 -9.00
N PHE A 14 -16.45 -0.62 -7.95
CA PHE A 14 -16.12 0.37 -6.92
C PHE A 14 -15.30 1.53 -7.50
N ARG A 15 -14.31 1.24 -8.34
CA ARG A 15 -13.53 2.30 -9.00
C ARG A 15 -14.40 3.15 -9.91
N ARG A 16 -15.30 2.56 -10.70
CA ARG A 16 -16.25 3.28 -11.55
C ARG A 16 -17.14 4.18 -10.70
N PHE A 17 -17.71 3.65 -9.64
CA PHE A 17 -18.50 4.42 -8.69
C PHE A 17 -17.76 5.64 -8.16
N ILE A 18 -16.52 5.49 -7.69
CA ILE A 18 -15.71 6.61 -7.18
C ILE A 18 -15.52 7.69 -8.25
N VAL A 19 -15.17 7.31 -9.48
CA VAL A 19 -14.95 8.26 -10.58
C VAL A 19 -16.22 9.02 -10.92
N GLU A 20 -17.36 8.35 -10.94
CA GLU A 20 -18.67 8.96 -11.18
C GLU A 20 -19.07 9.91 -10.05
N GLN A 21 -18.90 9.49 -8.79
CA GLN A 21 -19.26 10.34 -7.64
C GLN A 21 -18.44 11.63 -7.57
N ARG A 22 -17.18 11.60 -8.01
CA ARG A 22 -16.32 12.78 -8.05
C ARG A 22 -16.82 13.89 -8.99
N ARG A 23 -17.72 13.58 -9.89
CA ARG A 23 -18.29 14.56 -10.79
C ARG A 23 -19.28 15.47 -10.10
N ASP A 24 -20.14 14.91 -9.24
CA ASP A 24 -21.34 15.58 -8.74
C ASP A 24 -21.41 15.67 -7.20
N ALA A 25 -20.59 14.90 -6.48
CA ALA A 25 -20.64 14.90 -5.03
C ALA A 25 -20.16 16.25 -4.43
N PRO A 26 -20.89 16.82 -3.46
CA PRO A 26 -20.52 18.08 -2.81
C PRO A 26 -19.44 17.89 -1.74
N LEU A 27 -18.58 16.87 -1.89
CA LEU A 27 -17.50 16.54 -0.98
C LEU A 27 -16.26 16.08 -1.76
N PHE A 28 -15.10 16.17 -1.11
CA PHE A 28 -13.84 15.75 -1.70
C PHE A 28 -13.59 14.27 -1.40
N ILE A 29 -13.59 13.43 -2.46
CA ILE A 29 -13.37 11.99 -2.35
C ILE A 29 -11.91 11.68 -2.68
N ILE A 30 -11.13 11.28 -1.69
CA ILE A 30 -9.72 10.91 -1.85
C ILE A 30 -9.63 9.38 -1.89
N ASP A 31 -8.98 8.84 -2.91
CA ASP A 31 -8.42 7.49 -2.93
C ASP A 31 -6.94 7.54 -3.32
N THR A 32 -6.17 6.65 -2.76
CA THR A 32 -4.72 6.56 -2.97
C THR A 32 -4.32 5.29 -3.74
N TYR A 33 -5.29 4.57 -4.28
CA TYR A 33 -5.07 3.25 -4.87
C TYR A 33 -4.92 3.27 -6.39
N TRP A 34 -5.24 4.39 -7.06
CA TRP A 34 -5.13 4.52 -8.51
C TRP A 34 -4.61 5.89 -8.91
N ASP A 35 -3.76 5.94 -9.93
CA ASP A 35 -3.26 7.18 -10.54
C ASP A 35 -4.34 7.87 -11.41
N ASP A 36 -3.96 8.93 -12.11
CA ASP A 36 -4.85 9.69 -13.00
C ASP A 36 -5.29 8.89 -14.23
N LYS A 37 -4.53 7.86 -14.61
CA LYS A 37 -4.85 6.95 -15.72
C LYS A 37 -5.66 5.74 -15.27
N GLY A 38 -5.92 5.59 -13.97
CA GLY A 38 -6.61 4.45 -13.41
C GLY A 38 -5.72 3.24 -13.15
N LYS A 39 -4.41 3.38 -13.30
CA LYS A 39 -3.47 2.31 -12.96
C LYS A 39 -3.32 2.21 -11.45
N ALA A 40 -3.28 1.00 -10.96
CA ALA A 40 -3.12 0.74 -9.53
C ALA A 40 -1.81 1.30 -8.97
N LEU A 41 -1.87 1.72 -7.72
CA LEU A 41 -0.74 2.19 -6.93
C LEU A 41 -0.82 1.61 -5.52
N CYS A 42 0.29 1.14 -5.00
CA CYS A 42 0.43 0.88 -3.58
C CYS A 42 0.90 2.15 -2.86
N PRO A 43 0.10 2.79 -1.99
CA PRO A 43 0.49 4.04 -1.32
C PRO A 43 1.77 3.91 -0.49
N ALA A 44 2.03 2.73 0.06
CA ALA A 44 3.26 2.46 0.80
C ALA A 44 4.48 2.34 -0.12
N ALA A 45 4.33 1.72 -1.30
CA ALA A 45 5.40 1.61 -2.28
C ALA A 45 5.78 2.97 -2.88
N THR A 46 4.82 3.90 -3.00
CA THR A 46 5.10 5.27 -3.44
C THR A 46 5.79 6.12 -2.36
N GLY A 47 5.89 5.62 -1.13
CA GLY A 47 6.47 6.37 -0.02
C GLY A 47 5.54 7.45 0.58
N MET A 48 4.30 7.52 0.13
CA MET A 48 3.32 8.50 0.62
C MET A 48 2.69 8.13 1.95
N SER A 49 2.68 6.85 2.27
CA SER A 49 2.01 6.32 3.45
C SER A 49 2.91 5.36 4.19
N HIS A 50 3.00 5.53 5.49
CA HIS A 50 3.62 4.62 6.44
C HIS A 50 2.72 4.47 7.64
N HIS A 51 2.95 3.45 8.42
CA HIS A 51 2.25 3.21 9.67
C HIS A 51 3.23 3.19 10.83
N ILE A 52 2.86 3.80 11.93
CA ILE A 52 3.59 3.69 13.19
C ILE A 52 2.68 2.94 14.15
N SER A 53 3.12 1.77 14.60
CA SER A 53 2.37 0.98 15.56
C SER A 53 2.39 1.61 16.96
N PRO A 54 1.51 1.21 17.86
CA PRO A 54 1.55 1.68 19.25
C PRO A 54 2.84 1.35 19.99
N SER A 55 3.60 0.35 19.53
CA SER A 55 4.91 -0.01 20.07
C SER A 55 6.08 0.82 19.49
N GLY A 56 5.79 1.79 18.61
CA GLY A 56 6.79 2.60 17.95
C GLY A 56 7.44 1.93 16.74
N ALA A 57 6.94 0.80 16.27
CA ALA A 57 7.45 0.17 15.06
C ALA A 57 7.07 0.98 13.81
N VAL A 58 8.04 1.19 12.92
CA VAL A 58 7.82 1.87 11.65
C VAL A 58 7.52 0.82 10.58
N GLU A 59 6.25 0.67 10.29
CA GLU A 59 5.73 -0.34 9.38
C GLU A 59 5.51 0.25 7.97
N PHE A 60 5.71 -0.58 6.96
CA PHE A 60 5.48 -0.22 5.57
C PHE A 60 4.02 0.19 5.31
N CYS A 61 3.08 -0.58 5.83
CA CYS A 61 1.65 -0.31 5.77
C CYS A 61 0.92 -0.97 6.95
N PRO A 62 -0.29 -0.51 7.32
CA PRO A 62 -1.01 -1.02 8.48
C PRO A 62 -1.26 -2.54 8.48
N PRO A 63 -1.60 -3.19 7.34
CA PRO A 63 -1.82 -4.64 7.32
C PRO A 63 -0.56 -5.48 7.46
N LEU A 64 0.64 -4.91 7.21
CA LEU A 64 1.88 -5.68 7.20
C LEU A 64 2.23 -6.24 8.57
N GLN A 65 2.11 -5.44 9.62
CA GLN A 65 2.35 -5.79 11.03
C GLN A 65 3.72 -6.44 11.30
N MET A 66 4.70 -6.08 10.49
CA MET A 66 6.09 -6.49 10.59
C MET A 66 6.99 -5.27 10.39
N ALA A 67 8.00 -5.13 11.21
CA ALA A 67 8.97 -4.04 11.09
C ALA A 67 10.37 -4.47 11.50
N ARG A 68 11.33 -3.66 11.11
CA ARG A 68 12.72 -3.73 11.54
C ARG A 68 13.15 -2.49 12.29
N ASP A 69 12.53 -1.37 11.98
CA ASP A 69 12.91 -0.05 12.49
C ASP A 69 11.90 0.43 13.54
N PHE A 70 12.41 1.04 14.60
CA PHE A 70 11.60 1.52 15.71
C PHE A 70 11.97 2.96 16.04
N ILE A 71 10.96 3.77 16.37
CA ILE A 71 11.19 5.11 16.89
C ILE A 71 11.73 5.04 18.33
N ASN A 72 12.62 5.98 18.66
CA ASN A 72 13.07 6.16 20.04
C ASN A 72 11.91 6.65 20.92
N GLY A 73 12.02 6.48 22.23
CA GLY A 73 11.00 6.93 23.17
C GLY A 73 10.68 8.43 23.12
N ASP A 74 11.61 9.25 22.62
CA ASP A 74 11.45 10.70 22.39
C ASP A 74 11.14 11.05 20.93
N ALA A 75 10.98 10.06 20.07
CA ALA A 75 10.76 10.17 18.62
C ALA A 75 11.83 10.97 17.85
N SER A 76 13.02 11.15 18.42
CA SER A 76 14.11 11.96 17.81
C SER A 76 14.61 11.41 16.48
N ASN A 77 14.50 10.10 16.24
CA ASN A 77 14.96 9.43 15.03
C ASN A 77 13.86 9.27 13.94
N LEU A 78 12.67 9.78 14.16
CA LEU A 78 11.52 9.52 13.27
C LEU A 78 11.77 9.97 11.83
N VAL A 79 12.28 11.18 11.64
CA VAL A 79 12.54 11.73 10.30
C VAL A 79 13.64 10.96 9.58
N GLU A 80 14.69 10.57 10.32
CA GLU A 80 15.77 9.76 9.78
C GLU A 80 15.28 8.38 9.31
N LEU A 81 14.45 7.71 10.11
CA LEU A 81 13.89 6.41 9.75
C LEU A 81 13.07 6.48 8.46
N PHE A 82 12.23 7.48 8.29
CA PHE A 82 11.46 7.62 7.05
C PHE A 82 12.30 7.93 5.83
N ARG A 83 13.38 8.72 6.01
CA ARG A 83 14.25 9.14 4.92
C ARG A 83 15.28 8.07 4.54
N ASP A 84 15.92 7.46 5.55
CA ASP A 84 17.18 6.72 5.38
C ASP A 84 17.04 5.20 5.66
N SER A 85 15.86 4.70 6.06
CA SER A 85 15.66 3.28 6.30
C SER A 85 15.88 2.45 5.03
N ARG A 86 16.91 1.62 5.05
CA ARG A 86 17.18 0.65 3.99
C ARG A 86 16.07 -0.39 3.89
N PHE A 87 15.54 -0.83 5.03
CA PHE A 87 14.43 -1.77 5.06
C PHE A 87 13.20 -1.25 4.31
N LEU A 88 12.79 -0.01 4.59
CA LEU A 88 11.65 0.61 3.89
C LEU A 88 11.96 0.86 2.41
N ALA A 89 13.18 1.27 2.07
CA ALA A 89 13.59 1.48 0.69
C ALA A 89 13.57 0.18 -0.12
N ASP A 90 14.14 -0.88 0.41
CA ASP A 90 14.17 -2.20 -0.25
C ASP A 90 12.77 -2.80 -0.37
N LEU A 91 11.90 -2.59 0.64
CA LEU A 91 10.52 -3.04 0.64
C LEU A 91 9.68 -2.31 -0.42
N ARG A 92 9.87 -0.98 -0.56
CA ARG A 92 9.24 -0.18 -1.63
C ARG A 92 9.65 -0.69 -3.00
N LYS A 93 10.95 -0.89 -3.20
CA LYS A 93 11.50 -1.39 -4.46
C LYS A 93 10.94 -2.76 -4.81
N MET A 94 11.03 -3.71 -3.90
CA MET A 94 10.53 -5.08 -4.09
C MET A 94 9.03 -5.08 -4.40
N THR A 95 8.24 -4.28 -3.68
CA THR A 95 6.80 -4.16 -3.91
C THR A 95 6.51 -3.62 -5.30
N ALA A 96 7.15 -2.52 -5.69
CA ALA A 96 6.93 -1.89 -6.99
C ALA A 96 7.32 -2.76 -8.18
N GLU A 97 8.37 -3.58 -8.03
CA GLU A 97 8.83 -4.53 -9.04
C GLU A 97 7.92 -5.78 -9.13
N THR A 98 7.09 -6.02 -8.12
CA THR A 98 6.26 -7.22 -8.05
C THR A 98 4.80 -6.96 -8.43
N SER A 99 4.23 -5.87 -7.94
CA SER A 99 2.80 -5.58 -8.06
C SER A 99 2.56 -4.07 -8.07
N ARG A 100 1.59 -3.65 -8.84
CA ARG A 100 1.02 -2.30 -8.72
C ARG A 100 -0.11 -2.25 -7.69
N GLY A 101 -0.71 -3.39 -7.39
CA GLY A 101 -1.79 -3.53 -6.40
C GLY A 101 -1.28 -3.76 -4.98
N CYS A 102 -1.93 -4.66 -4.27
CA CYS A 102 -1.56 -5.02 -2.91
C CYS A 102 -0.75 -6.32 -2.89
N ILE A 103 0.55 -6.23 -2.75
CA ILE A 103 1.43 -7.40 -2.71
C ILE A 103 1.08 -8.39 -1.58
N LEU A 104 0.51 -7.90 -0.46
CA LEU A 104 0.05 -8.77 0.63
C LEU A 104 -1.09 -9.68 0.20
N LEU A 105 -1.89 -9.25 -0.77
CA LEU A 105 -2.98 -10.04 -1.32
C LEU A 105 -2.50 -10.89 -2.50
N GLU A 106 -1.70 -10.30 -3.38
CA GLU A 106 -1.34 -10.89 -4.67
C GLU A 106 -0.19 -11.89 -4.58
N ASP A 107 0.81 -11.62 -3.72
CA ASP A 107 1.94 -12.55 -3.46
C ASP A 107 2.40 -12.48 -2.00
N PRO A 108 1.58 -12.98 -1.06
CA PRO A 108 1.95 -13.01 0.36
C PRO A 108 3.21 -13.83 0.63
N GLY A 109 3.46 -14.86 -0.18
CA GLY A 109 4.63 -15.71 -0.06
C GLY A 109 5.94 -14.98 -0.39
N LYS A 110 5.97 -14.13 -1.42
CA LYS A 110 7.14 -13.30 -1.74
C LYS A 110 7.37 -12.26 -0.65
N MET A 111 6.30 -11.61 -0.20
CA MET A 111 6.39 -10.68 0.92
C MET A 111 6.97 -11.34 2.16
N TRP A 112 6.46 -12.51 2.53
CA TRP A 112 6.95 -13.24 3.70
C TRP A 112 8.46 -13.56 3.58
N ARG A 113 8.90 -14.13 2.45
CA ARG A 113 10.32 -14.45 2.23
C ARG A 113 11.21 -13.21 2.35
N PHE A 114 10.76 -12.09 1.83
CA PHE A 114 11.49 -10.83 1.95
C PHE A 114 11.61 -10.38 3.42
N LEU A 115 10.53 -10.37 4.17
CA LEU A 115 10.51 -9.97 5.58
C LEU A 115 11.42 -10.86 6.44
N GLU A 116 11.39 -12.16 6.20
CA GLU A 116 12.24 -13.13 6.88
C GLU A 116 13.73 -12.89 6.58
N GLN A 117 14.08 -12.66 5.31
CA GLN A 117 15.45 -12.33 4.89
C GLN A 117 15.97 -11.02 5.49
N GLN A 118 15.09 -10.05 5.66
CA GLN A 118 15.42 -8.75 6.25
C GLN A 118 15.47 -8.78 7.80
N GLY A 119 15.09 -9.88 8.43
CA GLY A 119 15.02 -10.00 9.88
C GLY A 119 13.93 -9.13 10.50
N ALA A 120 12.83 -8.89 9.78
CA ALA A 120 11.68 -8.16 10.31
C ALA A 120 11.00 -8.98 11.41
N ILE A 121 10.50 -8.29 12.43
CA ILE A 121 9.84 -8.91 13.57
C ILE A 121 8.35 -8.59 13.59
N ASP A 122 7.56 -9.48 14.18
CA ASP A 122 6.14 -9.29 14.47
C ASP A 122 5.95 -8.11 15.43
N THR A 123 5.18 -7.12 15.04
CA THR A 123 4.91 -5.91 15.81
C THR A 123 3.60 -5.98 16.59
N THR A 124 2.89 -7.09 16.45
CA THR A 124 1.64 -7.32 17.18
C THR A 124 1.90 -7.98 18.53
N THR A 125 0.94 -7.85 19.41
CA THR A 125 0.99 -8.58 20.69
C THR A 125 0.56 -10.06 20.55
N ARG A 126 0.08 -10.46 19.36
CA ARG A 126 -0.42 -11.82 19.11
C ARG A 126 0.70 -12.83 18.86
N GLY A 127 1.80 -12.38 18.22
CA GLY A 127 2.89 -13.26 17.83
C GLY A 127 2.53 -14.28 16.73
N THR A 128 1.44 -14.05 15.97
CA THR A 128 0.90 -15.02 15.00
C THR A 128 1.07 -14.61 13.55
N VAL A 129 1.69 -13.46 13.28
CA VAL A 129 1.79 -12.90 11.93
C VAL A 129 2.48 -13.85 10.97
N ARG A 130 3.52 -14.56 11.42
CA ARG A 130 4.20 -15.58 10.60
C ARG A 130 3.24 -16.65 10.10
N GLU A 131 2.47 -17.22 11.01
CA GLU A 131 1.53 -18.31 10.70
C GLU A 131 0.37 -17.83 9.84
N GLU A 132 -0.05 -16.59 10.03
CA GLU A 132 -1.06 -15.93 9.21
C GLU A 132 -0.57 -15.82 7.76
N TYR A 133 0.65 -15.32 7.52
CA TYR A 133 1.24 -15.25 6.18
C TYR A 133 1.40 -16.59 5.50
N GLN A 134 1.82 -17.61 6.25
CA GLN A 134 2.02 -18.96 5.70
C GLN A 134 0.71 -19.62 5.26
N LYS A 135 -0.42 -19.19 5.82
CA LYS A 135 -1.75 -19.71 5.50
C LYS A 135 -2.47 -18.88 4.42
N MET A 136 -1.93 -17.69 4.06
CA MET A 136 -2.56 -16.84 3.06
C MET A 136 -2.42 -17.43 1.67
N ASN A 137 -3.54 -17.58 0.98
CA ASN A 137 -3.55 -17.85 -0.45
C ASN A 137 -3.60 -16.51 -1.22
N PRO A 138 -2.93 -16.43 -2.38
CA PRO A 138 -3.05 -15.27 -3.25
C PRO A 138 -4.51 -14.99 -3.64
N VAL A 139 -4.89 -13.71 -3.56
CA VAL A 139 -6.19 -13.21 -4.00
C VAL A 139 -5.97 -11.93 -4.81
N PRO A 140 -6.91 -11.50 -5.65
CA PRO A 140 -6.78 -10.27 -6.41
C PRO A 140 -6.56 -9.06 -5.50
N GLY A 141 -5.58 -8.23 -5.85
CA GLY A 141 -5.46 -6.86 -5.33
C GLY A 141 -6.31 -5.90 -6.17
N HIS A 142 -6.05 -4.61 -6.01
CA HIS A 142 -6.80 -3.55 -6.70
C HIS A 142 -6.24 -3.21 -8.10
N ASP A 143 -5.31 -3.99 -8.62
CA ASP A 143 -4.82 -3.86 -9.99
C ASP A 143 -5.85 -4.41 -10.99
N MET A 144 -6.18 -3.56 -11.97
CA MET A 144 -7.17 -3.85 -13.00
C MET A 144 -6.50 -3.92 -14.38
N GLU A 145 -5.34 -4.54 -14.47
CA GLU A 145 -4.54 -4.62 -15.69
C GLU A 145 -5.39 -4.90 -16.94
N GLY A 146 -5.37 -3.95 -17.89
CA GLY A 146 -6.16 -3.99 -19.12
C GLY A 146 -7.60 -3.48 -19.00
N GLU A 147 -8.07 -3.16 -17.79
CA GLU A 147 -9.43 -2.62 -17.55
C GLU A 147 -9.39 -1.32 -16.72
N GLU A 148 -8.32 -0.53 -16.88
CA GLU A 148 -8.13 0.70 -16.12
C GLU A 148 -9.25 1.71 -16.38
N ILE A 149 -9.73 2.35 -15.33
CA ILE A 149 -10.74 3.40 -15.38
C ILE A 149 -10.07 4.74 -15.05
N PRO A 150 -9.74 5.55 -16.06
CA PRO A 150 -9.09 6.84 -15.86
C PRO A 150 -9.96 7.81 -15.09
N GLU A 151 -9.30 8.74 -14.39
CA GLU A 151 -9.96 9.84 -13.72
C GLU A 151 -10.61 10.80 -14.74
N GLN A 152 -11.88 11.10 -14.60
CA GLN A 152 -12.61 11.94 -15.52
C GLN A 152 -12.62 13.42 -15.12
N ASN A 153 -12.62 13.71 -13.82
CA ASN A 153 -12.62 15.07 -13.31
C ASN A 153 -11.24 15.70 -13.43
N VAL A 154 -11.16 16.87 -14.08
CA VAL A 154 -9.91 17.59 -14.37
C VAL A 154 -9.13 17.94 -13.09
N PHE A 155 -9.84 18.33 -12.03
CA PHE A 155 -9.23 18.69 -10.76
C PHE A 155 -8.54 17.47 -10.12
N TYR A 156 -9.23 16.34 -10.05
CA TYR A 156 -8.65 15.10 -9.52
C TYR A 156 -7.51 14.57 -10.39
N ARG A 157 -7.59 14.72 -11.71
CA ARG A 157 -6.48 14.37 -12.62
C ARG A 157 -5.22 15.17 -12.30
N LEU A 158 -5.36 16.47 -12.12
CA LEU A 158 -4.23 17.34 -11.78
C LEU A 158 -3.65 17.02 -10.40
N LEU A 159 -4.50 16.79 -9.41
CA LEU A 159 -4.07 16.41 -8.08
C LEU A 159 -3.30 15.09 -8.08
N LYS A 160 -3.87 14.07 -8.70
CA LYS A 160 -3.23 12.75 -8.78
C LYS A 160 -1.90 12.79 -9.53
N LYS A 161 -1.81 13.59 -10.58
CA LYS A 161 -0.59 13.69 -11.38
C LYS A 161 0.53 14.50 -10.73
N LYS A 162 0.21 15.55 -9.99
CA LYS A 162 1.21 16.50 -9.49
C LYS A 162 1.50 16.36 -7.99
N TYR A 163 0.50 16.10 -7.17
CA TYR A 163 0.60 16.31 -5.73
C TYR A 163 0.47 15.04 -4.89
N PHE A 164 -0.24 14.04 -5.37
CA PHE A 164 -0.51 12.84 -4.57
C PHE A 164 0.23 11.59 -5.05
N PHE A 165 0.68 11.53 -6.32
CA PHE A 165 1.14 10.26 -6.90
C PHE A 165 2.34 10.38 -7.83
N GLY A 166 2.93 11.56 -7.98
CA GLY A 166 3.97 11.82 -8.97
C GLY A 166 5.38 11.41 -8.59
N PHE A 167 5.57 10.79 -7.41
CA PHE A 167 6.90 10.60 -6.87
C PHE A 167 7.08 9.15 -6.47
N GLY A 168 7.13 8.27 -7.38
CA GLY A 168 7.21 7.00 -6.83
C GLY A 168 7.88 5.92 -7.57
N ALA A 169 7.83 4.80 -6.93
CA ALA A 169 8.39 3.56 -7.36
C ALA A 169 7.88 3.09 -8.74
N TYR A 170 6.78 3.64 -9.22
CA TYR A 170 6.19 3.28 -10.52
C TYR A 170 6.49 4.30 -11.63
N GLY A 171 7.37 5.24 -11.40
CA GLY A 171 8.06 6.25 -12.24
C GLY A 171 7.50 6.52 -13.61
#